data_0d9790b4d4969cf9bae5333d8413d0d7
#
_entry.id   0d9790b4d4969cf9bae5333d8413d0d7
#
_cell.length_a   1.000
_cell.length_b   1.000
_cell.length_c   1.000
_cell.angle_alpha   90.00
_cell.angle_beta   90.00
_cell.angle_gamma   90.00
#
_symmetry.space_group_name_H-M   'P 1'
#
loop_
_entity.id
_entity.type
_entity.pdbx_description
1 polymer ?
#
loop_
_entity_poly.entity_id
_entity_poly.type
_entity_poly.pdbx_seq_one_letter_code
_entity_poly.pdbx_strand_id
1 'polypeptide(L)'
;MSKKSLILLVVTAFVMSLGLGVTMSLADDTKGPEERVLNPDGKKPSLFPHRAHQEREKCGDCHHTDVDGKRTPIGDDGAGVAKCDTCHNADFANEKLRKWKDIGHGLCKKCHKEKKADGAPTKCGACHPKKK
;
A
#
# COMPACT_ATOMS: atom_id res chain seq x y z
N MET A 1 -18.75 33.81 -47.29
CA MET A 1 -18.18 33.90 -45.93
C MET A 1 -16.94 34.78 -45.98
N SER A 2 -16.85 35.80 -45.16
CA SER A 2 -15.70 36.69 -45.12
C SER A 2 -14.50 35.93 -44.48
N LYS A 3 -13.26 36.26 -44.93
CA LYS A 3 -12.03 35.67 -44.35
C LYS A 3 -11.94 35.81 -42.85
N LYS A 4 -12.55 36.88 -42.27
CA LYS A 4 -12.63 37.12 -40.82
C LYS A 4 -13.55 36.13 -40.12
N SER A 5 -14.67 35.72 -40.73
CA SER A 5 -15.58 34.69 -40.16
C SER A 5 -14.98 33.31 -40.16
N LEU A 6 -14.17 32.99 -41.19
CA LEU A 6 -13.49 31.71 -41.28
C LEU A 6 -12.39 31.57 -40.19
N ILE A 7 -11.62 32.65 -39.96
CA ILE A 7 -10.57 32.66 -38.92
C ILE A 7 -11.20 32.54 -37.51
N LEU A 8 -12.32 33.19 -37.28
CA LEU A 8 -13.03 33.13 -35.96
C LEU A 8 -13.53 31.71 -35.72
N LEU A 9 -14.07 31.01 -36.74
CA LEU A 9 -14.54 29.64 -36.63
C LEU A 9 -13.40 28.63 -36.35
N VAL A 10 -12.24 28.83 -36.96
CA VAL A 10 -11.05 27.97 -36.74
C VAL A 10 -10.48 28.18 -35.33
N VAL A 11 -10.43 29.43 -34.85
CA VAL A 11 -9.93 29.73 -33.53
C VAL A 11 -10.86 29.18 -32.42
N THR A 12 -12.19 29.29 -32.62
CA THR A 12 -13.15 28.71 -31.65
C THR A 12 -13.10 27.18 -31.65
N ALA A 13 -12.92 26.52 -32.77
CA ALA A 13 -12.77 25.08 -32.86
C ALA A 13 -11.46 24.60 -32.18
N PHE A 14 -10.38 25.37 -32.31
CA PHE A 14 -9.10 25.02 -31.68
C PHE A 14 -9.11 25.20 -30.16
N VAL A 15 -9.80 26.24 -29.67
CA VAL A 15 -9.95 26.46 -28.22
C VAL A 15 -10.85 25.39 -27.57
N MET A 16 -11.88 24.92 -28.28
CA MET A 16 -12.71 23.80 -27.77
C MET A 16 -12.00 22.44 -27.77
N SER A 17 -11.03 22.22 -28.67
CA SER A 17 -10.27 20.94 -28.68
C SER A 17 -9.19 20.86 -27.60
N LEU A 18 -8.75 21.99 -27.05
CA LEU A 18 -7.80 22.03 -25.92
C LEU A 18 -8.48 21.84 -24.54
N GLY A 19 -9.82 21.84 -24.50
CA GLY A 19 -10.61 21.63 -23.28
C GLY A 19 -10.98 20.19 -22.98
N LEU A 20 -10.52 19.20 -23.76
CA LEU A 20 -10.68 17.78 -23.43
C LEU A 20 -9.70 17.43 -22.33
N GLY A 21 -10.25 17.45 -21.13
CA GLY A 21 -9.61 17.33 -19.86
C GLY A 21 -8.58 16.22 -19.79
N VAL A 22 -7.36 16.59 -19.51
CA VAL A 22 -6.50 15.76 -18.71
C VAL A 22 -7.17 15.66 -17.34
N THR A 23 -8.05 14.69 -17.16
CA THR A 23 -8.42 14.24 -15.81
C THR A 23 -7.14 13.66 -15.23
N MET A 24 -6.33 14.50 -14.60
CA MET A 24 -5.36 14.02 -13.62
C MET A 24 -6.20 13.27 -12.59
N SER A 25 -6.23 11.97 -12.68
CA SER A 25 -6.59 11.11 -11.56
C SER A 25 -5.58 11.47 -10.47
N LEU A 26 -5.99 12.33 -9.54
CA LEU A 26 -5.29 12.49 -8.29
C LEU A 26 -5.34 11.09 -7.67
N ALA A 27 -4.25 10.35 -7.81
CA ALA A 27 -4.08 9.11 -7.07
C ALA A 27 -4.31 9.51 -5.61
N ASP A 28 -5.27 8.86 -4.96
CA ASP A 28 -5.55 9.06 -3.55
C ASP A 28 -4.32 8.56 -2.76
N ASP A 29 -3.37 9.47 -2.55
CA ASP A 29 -2.08 9.19 -1.92
C ASP A 29 -2.24 8.77 -0.45
N THR A 30 -3.43 8.94 0.10
CA THR A 30 -3.77 8.54 1.47
C THR A 30 -3.86 7.02 1.64
N LYS A 31 -4.07 6.28 0.55
CA LYS A 31 -4.24 4.82 0.58
C LYS A 31 -2.93 4.04 0.46
N GLY A 32 -1.82 4.72 0.24
CA GLY A 32 -0.52 4.06 0.04
C GLY A 32 -0.45 3.19 -1.23
N PRO A 33 0.63 2.45 -1.44
CA PRO A 33 0.86 1.67 -2.66
C PRO A 33 -0.10 0.47 -2.78
N GLU A 34 -0.41 0.08 -4.01
CA GLU A 34 -1.23 -1.10 -4.31
C GLU A 34 -0.58 -2.40 -3.82
N GLU A 35 0.71 -2.55 -4.09
CA GLU A 35 1.52 -3.69 -3.66
C GLU A 35 2.83 -3.25 -3.00
N ARG A 36 3.33 -4.08 -2.14
CA ARG A 36 4.64 -3.90 -1.52
C ARG A 36 5.46 -5.18 -1.53
N VAL A 37 6.74 -5.06 -1.84
CA VAL A 37 7.70 -6.12 -1.58
C VAL A 37 8.26 -5.92 -0.18
N LEU A 38 7.99 -6.88 0.71
CA LEU A 38 8.51 -6.89 2.07
C LEU A 38 9.82 -7.66 2.10
N ASN A 39 10.82 -7.13 2.84
CA ASN A 39 12.17 -7.67 2.91
C ASN A 39 12.81 -7.86 1.51
N PRO A 40 12.90 -6.82 0.67
CA PRO A 40 13.35 -6.93 -0.71
C PRO A 40 14.77 -7.49 -0.84
N ASP A 41 15.65 -7.16 0.10
CA ASP A 41 17.05 -7.58 0.13
C ASP A 41 17.25 -8.93 0.83
N GLY A 42 16.17 -9.51 1.34
CA GLY A 42 16.20 -10.80 2.03
C GLY A 42 16.25 -12.00 1.08
N LYS A 43 16.68 -13.15 1.60
CA LYS A 43 16.73 -14.41 0.83
C LYS A 43 15.36 -14.83 0.27
N LYS A 44 14.28 -14.47 0.93
CA LYS A 44 12.90 -14.78 0.56
C LYS A 44 12.03 -13.53 0.73
N PRO A 45 12.03 -12.60 -0.23
CA PRO A 45 11.11 -11.48 -0.22
C PRO A 45 9.68 -11.99 -0.31
N SER A 46 8.73 -11.23 0.22
CA SER A 46 7.30 -11.52 0.08
C SER A 46 6.59 -10.40 -0.65
N LEU A 47 5.67 -10.76 -1.52
CA LEU A 47 4.76 -9.83 -2.17
C LEU A 47 3.54 -9.63 -1.27
N PHE A 48 3.24 -8.39 -0.99
CA PHE A 48 2.13 -7.99 -0.13
C PHE A 48 1.14 -7.12 -0.92
N PRO A 49 -0.04 -7.63 -1.26
CA PRO A 49 -1.08 -6.88 -1.96
C PRO A 49 -1.79 -5.94 -0.97
N HIS A 50 -1.21 -4.77 -0.74
CA HIS A 50 -1.65 -3.83 0.28
C HIS A 50 -3.10 -3.38 0.06
N ARG A 51 -3.48 -3.04 -1.17
CA ARG A 51 -4.83 -2.61 -1.52
C ARG A 51 -5.90 -3.65 -1.17
N ALA A 52 -5.65 -4.91 -1.50
CA ALA A 52 -6.57 -6.00 -1.20
C ALA A 52 -6.76 -6.23 0.31
N HIS A 53 -5.76 -5.87 1.13
CA HIS A 53 -5.91 -5.89 2.59
C HIS A 53 -6.70 -4.69 3.09
N GLN A 54 -6.50 -3.50 2.54
CA GLN A 54 -7.25 -2.30 2.91
C GLN A 54 -8.77 -2.41 2.64
N GLU A 55 -9.17 -3.24 1.67
CA GLU A 55 -10.58 -3.50 1.38
C GLU A 55 -11.26 -4.41 2.42
N ARG A 56 -10.49 -5.06 3.27
CA ARG A 56 -10.98 -6.10 4.19
C ARG A 56 -10.64 -5.83 5.65
N GLU A 57 -9.56 -5.12 5.90
CA GLU A 57 -8.99 -4.92 7.23
C GLU A 57 -8.80 -3.43 7.51
N LYS A 58 -8.81 -3.06 8.77
CA LYS A 58 -8.52 -1.70 9.21
C LYS A 58 -7.03 -1.40 9.22
N CYS A 59 -6.66 -0.13 9.06
CA CYS A 59 -5.27 0.28 9.10
C CYS A 59 -4.58 -0.17 10.40
N GLY A 60 -5.24 0.00 11.53
CA GLY A 60 -4.73 -0.36 12.86
C GLY A 60 -4.57 -1.85 13.13
N ASP A 61 -5.15 -2.75 12.32
CA ASP A 61 -4.93 -4.19 12.45
C ASP A 61 -3.48 -4.58 12.13
N CYS A 62 -2.85 -3.82 11.21
CA CYS A 62 -1.47 -4.02 10.79
C CYS A 62 -0.54 -2.91 11.27
N HIS A 63 -0.95 -1.66 11.13
CA HIS A 63 -0.15 -0.50 11.48
C HIS A 63 -0.34 -0.07 12.93
N HIS A 64 0.77 0.23 13.57
CA HIS A 64 0.79 0.62 14.98
C HIS A 64 1.96 1.55 15.27
N THR A 65 1.87 2.25 16.37
CA THR A 65 2.95 2.98 16.99
C THR A 65 3.37 2.29 18.29
N ASP A 66 4.50 2.68 18.85
CA ASP A 66 4.90 2.36 20.20
C ASP A 66 4.55 3.55 21.10
N VAL A 67 3.76 3.30 22.12
CA VAL A 67 3.46 4.28 23.17
C VAL A 67 3.80 3.63 24.51
N ASP A 68 4.82 4.14 25.17
CA ASP A 68 5.31 3.64 26.47
C ASP A 68 5.64 2.13 26.47
N GLY A 69 6.27 1.66 25.38
CA GLY A 69 6.61 0.24 25.23
C GLY A 69 5.44 -0.67 24.84
N LYS A 70 4.27 -0.10 24.53
CA LYS A 70 3.06 -0.84 24.15
C LYS A 70 2.70 -0.61 22.69
N ARG A 71 2.42 -1.71 21.99
CA ARG A 71 1.86 -1.66 20.63
C ARG A 71 0.49 -0.98 20.66
N THR A 72 0.39 0.20 20.04
CA THR A 72 -0.86 0.97 19.95
C THR A 72 -1.28 1.07 18.48
N PRO A 73 -2.44 0.50 18.09
CA PRO A 73 -2.95 0.63 16.72
C PRO A 73 -3.11 2.09 16.31
N ILE A 74 -2.87 2.40 15.02
CA ILE A 74 -3.18 3.72 14.46
C ILE A 74 -4.66 3.81 14.09
N GLY A 75 -5.13 5.04 13.82
CA GLY A 75 -6.49 5.29 13.31
C GLY A 75 -6.70 4.76 11.88
N ASP A 76 -7.97 4.62 11.48
CA ASP A 76 -8.36 4.14 10.15
C ASP A 76 -8.16 5.20 9.04
N ASP A 77 -7.81 6.42 9.40
CA ASP A 77 -7.42 7.51 8.49
C ASP A 77 -6.00 7.33 7.92
N GLY A 78 -5.26 6.35 8.42
CA GLY A 78 -3.87 6.09 8.02
C GLY A 78 -2.86 7.13 8.48
N ALA A 79 -3.27 8.08 9.32
CA ALA A 79 -2.35 9.07 9.86
C ALA A 79 -1.27 8.41 10.74
N GLY A 80 -0.02 8.85 10.57
CA GLY A 80 1.09 8.32 11.36
C GLY A 80 1.64 6.95 10.92
N VAL A 81 1.27 6.46 9.73
CA VAL A 81 1.84 5.22 9.19
C VAL A 81 3.35 5.37 9.01
N ALA A 82 4.11 4.60 9.76
CA ALA A 82 5.55 4.43 9.57
C ALA A 82 5.86 3.09 8.88
N LYS A 83 7.02 3.02 8.20
CA LYS A 83 7.52 1.73 7.69
C LYS A 83 7.91 0.84 8.86
N CYS A 84 7.66 -0.46 8.75
CA CYS A 84 7.98 -1.40 9.83
C CYS A 84 9.45 -1.39 10.25
N ASP A 85 10.37 -1.22 9.30
CA ASP A 85 11.83 -1.17 9.51
C ASP A 85 12.32 0.11 10.20
N THR A 86 11.50 1.15 10.29
CA THR A 86 11.81 2.35 11.08
C THR A 86 12.01 2.00 12.56
N CYS A 87 11.19 1.11 13.09
CA CYS A 87 11.28 0.64 14.47
C CYS A 87 11.84 -0.78 14.57
N HIS A 88 11.38 -1.70 13.70
CA HIS A 88 11.81 -3.10 13.71
C HIS A 88 13.13 -3.31 12.96
N ASN A 89 14.22 -2.88 13.56
CA ASN A 89 15.58 -2.94 13.05
C ASN A 89 16.52 -3.60 14.08
N ALA A 90 17.83 -3.57 13.85
CA ALA A 90 18.81 -4.21 14.72
C ALA A 90 18.83 -3.66 16.16
N ASP A 91 18.43 -2.41 16.33
CA ASP A 91 18.47 -1.70 17.61
C ASP A 91 17.16 -1.84 18.41
N PHE A 92 16.12 -2.48 17.83
CA PHE A 92 14.83 -2.64 18.52
C PHE A 92 14.98 -3.44 19.82
N ALA A 93 14.39 -2.95 20.92
CA ALA A 93 14.56 -3.55 22.26
C ALA A 93 14.21 -5.04 22.31
N ASN A 94 13.10 -5.45 21.67
CA ASN A 94 12.73 -6.85 21.59
C ASN A 94 13.43 -7.55 20.41
N GLU A 95 14.48 -8.31 20.69
CA GLU A 95 15.27 -9.01 19.68
C GLU A 95 14.47 -9.95 18.77
N LYS A 96 13.38 -10.53 19.24
CA LYS A 96 12.49 -11.40 18.46
C LYS A 96 11.74 -10.65 17.36
N LEU A 97 11.66 -9.33 17.46
CA LEU A 97 10.98 -8.45 16.49
C LEU A 97 11.95 -7.63 15.63
N ARG A 98 13.24 -7.97 15.61
CA ARG A 98 14.26 -7.34 14.77
C ARG A 98 14.29 -7.88 13.34
N LYS A 99 13.70 -9.05 13.09
CA LYS A 99 13.80 -9.74 11.80
C LYS A 99 12.44 -9.79 11.10
N TRP A 100 12.42 -9.45 9.83
CA TRP A 100 11.23 -9.52 8.97
C TRP A 100 10.50 -10.86 9.02
N LYS A 101 11.25 -11.97 9.09
CA LYS A 101 10.66 -13.31 9.23
C LYS A 101 9.76 -13.42 10.45
N ASP A 102 10.23 -12.91 11.58
CA ASP A 102 9.53 -13.08 12.87
C ASP A 102 8.32 -12.15 12.93
N ILE A 103 8.47 -10.91 12.44
CA ILE A 103 7.38 -9.94 12.32
C ILE A 103 6.29 -10.45 11.37
N GLY A 104 6.65 -10.77 10.14
CA GLY A 104 5.69 -11.17 9.11
C GLY A 104 5.00 -12.51 9.44
N HIS A 105 5.75 -13.49 9.94
CA HIS A 105 5.13 -14.75 10.35
C HIS A 105 4.31 -14.63 11.62
N GLY A 106 4.69 -13.76 12.53
CA GLY A 106 3.93 -13.48 13.75
C GLY A 106 2.61 -12.77 13.48
N LEU A 107 2.61 -11.79 12.58
CA LEU A 107 1.43 -11.00 12.23
C LEU A 107 0.62 -11.63 11.10
N CYS A 108 1.20 -11.72 9.90
CA CYS A 108 0.48 -12.10 8.69
C CYS A 108 0.02 -13.57 8.73
N LYS A 109 0.93 -14.49 9.05
CA LYS A 109 0.61 -15.92 9.08
C LYS A 109 -0.37 -16.28 10.19
N LYS A 110 -0.33 -15.58 11.32
CA LYS A 110 -1.30 -15.78 12.40
C LYS A 110 -2.69 -15.37 11.95
N CYS A 111 -2.87 -14.14 11.45
CA CYS A 111 -4.14 -13.63 10.94
C CYS A 111 -4.70 -14.53 9.81
N HIS A 112 -3.87 -14.92 8.84
CA HIS A 112 -4.31 -15.80 7.74
C HIS A 112 -4.71 -17.20 8.22
N LYS A 113 -4.18 -17.70 9.32
CA LYS A 113 -4.66 -18.95 9.92
C LYS A 113 -6.05 -18.80 10.55
N GLU A 114 -6.26 -17.69 11.24
CA GLU A 114 -7.54 -17.35 11.85
C GLU A 114 -8.62 -17.11 10.78
N LYS A 115 -8.27 -16.42 9.70
CA LYS A 115 -9.16 -16.11 8.57
C LYS A 115 -9.14 -17.14 7.43
N LYS A 116 -8.65 -18.35 7.68
CA LYS A 116 -8.58 -19.40 6.65
C LYS A 116 -9.94 -19.75 6.07
N ALA A 117 -10.98 -19.77 6.88
CA ALA A 117 -12.37 -20.02 6.43
C ALA A 117 -12.87 -18.92 5.47
N ASP A 118 -12.36 -17.69 5.59
CA ASP A 118 -12.69 -16.54 4.75
C ASP A 118 -11.82 -16.48 3.49
N GLY A 119 -11.07 -17.54 3.20
CA GLY A 119 -10.24 -17.66 2.00
C GLY A 119 -8.84 -17.08 2.11
N ALA A 120 -8.37 -16.69 3.31
CA ALA A 120 -7.02 -16.18 3.48
C ALA A 120 -5.96 -17.25 3.13
N PRO A 121 -4.96 -16.94 2.30
CA PRO A 121 -3.97 -17.90 1.84
C PRO A 121 -3.01 -18.29 2.97
N THR A 122 -2.78 -19.60 3.15
CA THR A 122 -1.88 -20.13 4.20
C THR A 122 -0.62 -20.80 3.66
N LYS A 123 -0.52 -21.00 2.33
CA LYS A 123 0.63 -21.64 1.67
C LYS A 123 1.79 -20.68 1.52
N CYS A 124 3.02 -21.15 1.73
CA CYS A 124 4.23 -20.32 1.62
C CYS A 124 4.36 -19.59 0.26
N GLY A 125 4.03 -20.26 -0.83
CA GLY A 125 4.13 -19.71 -2.19
C GLY A 125 3.12 -18.60 -2.50
N ALA A 126 2.09 -18.41 -1.69
CA ALA A 126 1.14 -17.32 -1.86
C ALA A 126 1.74 -15.95 -1.48
N CYS A 127 2.64 -15.95 -0.50
CA CYS A 127 3.35 -14.75 -0.06
C CYS A 127 4.77 -14.66 -0.64
N HIS A 128 5.39 -15.81 -0.93
CA HIS A 128 6.74 -15.93 -1.45
C HIS A 128 6.73 -16.54 -2.85
N PRO A 129 6.47 -15.74 -3.90
CA PRO A 129 6.46 -16.24 -5.27
C PRO A 129 7.85 -16.79 -5.64
N LYS A 130 7.88 -17.84 -6.46
CA LYS A 130 9.14 -18.35 -7.02
C LYS A 130 9.76 -17.27 -7.89
N LYS A 131 11.06 -17.02 -7.73
CA LYS A 131 11.81 -16.21 -8.71
C LYS A 131 11.67 -16.90 -10.07
N LYS A 132 11.19 -16.16 -11.06
CA LYS A 132 11.21 -16.60 -12.45
C LYS A 132 12.64 -16.58 -12.96
#